data_98031f87647411af6006502631f5fa18
#
_entry.id   98031f87647411af6006502631f5fa18
#
_cell.length_a   1.000
_cell.length_b   1.000
_cell.length_c   1.000
_cell.angle_alpha   90.00
_cell.angle_beta   90.00
_cell.angle_gamma   90.00
#
_symmetry.space_group_name_H-M   'P 1'
#
loop_
_entity.id
_entity.type
_entity.pdbx_description
1 polymer ?
#
loop_
_entity_poly.entity_id
_entity_poly.type
_entity_poly.pdbx_seq_one_letter_code
_entity_poly.pdbx_strand_id
1 'polypeptide(L)'
;MKRKQSGSKIMMRLIKLVKPLAFFMVLAVILGVTGFLCAIQITVLGSMTLLTAAGINGGLAIKTGCICIIIFAVLRGFLHYGEQACNHYIAFKLLAIIRDKVFKSLRRLTPAKLEGKDKGNLISLITSDIELLEVFYAHTISPICIAFLTSLVMLIFIGRYSIWLMLVALAAYITVGIIIPLVSSKFNKNIGMTYRENSGALSGYVLDLSLIHISEPTRPIS
;
A
#
# COMPACT_ATOMS: atom_id res chain seq x y z
N MET A 1 11.21 -21.00 -23.44
CA MET A 1 9.85 -20.45 -23.18
C MET A 1 9.62 -20.33 -21.68
N LYS A 2 9.71 -19.14 -21.06
CA LYS A 2 9.32 -18.94 -19.65
C LYS A 2 7.80 -18.98 -19.55
N ARG A 3 7.23 -19.99 -18.91
CA ARG A 3 5.81 -20.14 -18.64
C ARG A 3 5.32 -18.90 -17.90
N LYS A 4 4.50 -18.05 -18.54
CA LYS A 4 3.90 -16.86 -17.95
C LYS A 4 3.06 -17.31 -16.75
N GLN A 5 3.56 -17.13 -15.53
CA GLN A 5 2.82 -17.52 -14.33
C GLN A 5 1.60 -16.61 -14.21
N SER A 6 0.44 -17.19 -13.91
CA SER A 6 -0.78 -16.42 -13.68
C SER A 6 -0.59 -15.44 -12.52
N GLY A 7 -1.00 -14.17 -12.71
CA GLY A 7 -0.90 -13.14 -11.69
C GLY A 7 -1.50 -13.54 -10.34
N SER A 8 -2.58 -14.34 -10.34
CA SER A 8 -3.19 -14.88 -9.13
C SER A 8 -2.27 -15.83 -8.35
N LYS A 9 -1.45 -16.65 -9.03
CA LYS A 9 -0.47 -17.53 -8.36
C LYS A 9 0.66 -16.72 -7.73
N ILE A 10 1.09 -15.66 -8.39
CA ILE A 10 2.11 -14.74 -7.84
C ILE A 10 1.55 -14.04 -6.61
N MET A 11 0.34 -13.50 -6.69
CA MET A 11 -0.35 -12.85 -5.57
C MET A 11 -0.48 -13.78 -4.36
N MET A 12 -0.90 -15.03 -4.57
CA MET A 12 -1.04 -16.02 -3.50
C MET A 12 0.30 -16.35 -2.84
N ARG A 13 1.41 -16.38 -3.59
CA ARG A 13 2.75 -16.59 -3.03
C ARG A 13 3.21 -15.38 -2.22
N LEU A 14 2.93 -14.17 -2.68
CA LEU A 14 3.23 -12.94 -1.97
C LEU A 14 2.47 -12.87 -0.64
N ILE A 15 1.17 -13.18 -0.65
CA ILE A 15 0.36 -13.23 0.58
C ILE A 15 0.90 -14.29 1.58
N LYS A 16 1.35 -15.45 1.09
CA LYS A 16 1.98 -16.47 1.97
C LYS A 16 3.27 -16.00 2.64
N LEU A 17 4.01 -15.08 2.03
CA LEU A 17 5.21 -14.51 2.63
C LEU A 17 4.91 -13.65 3.87
N VAL A 18 3.71 -13.08 3.94
CA VAL A 18 3.25 -12.25 5.08
C VAL A 18 2.76 -13.09 6.26
N LYS A 19 2.57 -14.40 6.09
CA LYS A 19 2.04 -15.28 7.14
C LYS A 19 2.68 -15.06 8.52
N PRO A 20 4.02 -14.93 8.67
CA PRO A 20 4.65 -14.68 9.97
C PRO A 20 4.32 -13.30 10.57
N LEU A 21 3.81 -12.37 9.76
CA LEU A 21 3.45 -11.00 10.15
C LEU A 21 1.93 -10.78 10.18
N ALA A 22 1.15 -11.86 10.07
CA ALA A 22 -0.32 -11.79 9.98
C ALA A 22 -0.95 -11.07 11.19
N PHE A 23 -0.37 -11.20 12.39
CA PHE A 23 -0.85 -10.48 13.56
C PHE A 23 -0.80 -8.96 13.36
N PHE A 24 0.32 -8.42 12.87
CA PHE A 24 0.47 -6.99 12.61
C PHE A 24 -0.43 -6.53 11.47
N MET A 25 -0.67 -7.39 10.47
CA MET A 25 -1.61 -7.10 9.38
C MET A 25 -3.05 -6.98 9.90
N VAL A 26 -3.50 -7.90 10.73
CA VAL A 26 -4.84 -7.86 11.36
C VAL A 26 -4.95 -6.63 12.26
N LEU A 27 -3.93 -6.33 13.04
CA LEU A 27 -3.90 -5.15 13.90
C LEU A 27 -3.99 -3.85 13.08
N ALA A 28 -3.22 -3.73 11.99
CA ALA A 28 -3.30 -2.59 11.08
C ALA A 28 -4.71 -2.40 10.50
N VAL A 29 -5.35 -3.50 10.07
CA VAL A 29 -6.70 -3.47 9.53
C VAL A 29 -7.72 -3.03 10.59
N ILE A 30 -7.63 -3.55 11.81
CA ILE A 30 -8.53 -3.14 12.91
C ILE A 30 -8.35 -1.66 13.24
N LEU A 31 -7.11 -1.19 13.39
CA LEU A 31 -6.80 0.22 13.67
C LEU A 31 -7.30 1.12 12.54
N GLY A 32 -7.09 0.72 11.29
CA GLY A 32 -7.53 1.47 10.11
C GLY A 32 -9.05 1.57 10.02
N VAL A 33 -9.78 0.46 10.15
CA VAL A 33 -11.24 0.44 10.13
C VAL A 33 -11.80 1.32 11.26
N THR A 34 -11.29 1.16 12.49
CA THR A 34 -11.73 1.98 13.64
C THR A 34 -11.41 3.45 13.40
N GLY A 35 -10.26 3.79 12.85
CA GLY A 35 -9.86 5.15 12.49
C GLY A 35 -10.80 5.78 11.45
N PHE A 36 -11.20 5.03 10.42
CA PHE A 36 -12.19 5.49 9.43
C PHE A 36 -13.59 5.66 10.03
N LEU A 37 -14.01 4.75 10.92
CA LEU A 37 -15.28 4.92 11.63
C LEU A 37 -15.27 6.16 12.51
N CYS A 38 -14.17 6.49 13.19
CA CYS A 38 -14.03 7.76 13.90
C CYS A 38 -14.14 8.96 12.96
N ALA A 39 -13.54 8.91 11.75
CA ALA A 39 -13.68 9.97 10.76
C ALA A 39 -15.14 10.20 10.33
N ILE A 40 -15.87 9.12 10.11
CA ILE A 40 -17.30 9.18 9.77
C ILE A 40 -18.10 9.80 10.92
N GLN A 41 -17.83 9.41 12.17
CA GLN A 41 -18.49 10.00 13.35
C GLN A 41 -18.21 11.50 13.48
N ILE A 42 -17.01 11.98 13.18
CA ILE A 42 -16.71 13.42 13.14
C ILE A 42 -17.63 14.14 12.17
N THR A 43 -17.83 13.60 10.98
CA THR A 43 -18.72 14.21 9.97
C THR A 43 -20.19 14.20 10.41
N VAL A 44 -20.66 13.08 10.96
CA VAL A 44 -22.05 12.95 11.46
C VAL A 44 -22.30 13.91 12.61
N LEU A 45 -21.43 13.93 13.63
CA LEU A 45 -21.55 14.82 14.77
C LEU A 45 -21.42 16.29 14.36
N GLY A 46 -20.55 16.60 13.41
CA GLY A 46 -20.40 17.93 12.84
C GLY A 46 -21.71 18.43 12.19
N SER A 47 -22.33 17.58 11.39
CA SER A 47 -23.61 17.88 10.74
C SER A 47 -24.73 18.12 11.77
N MET A 48 -24.84 17.25 12.79
CA MET A 48 -25.85 17.40 13.87
C MET A 48 -25.63 18.67 14.67
N THR A 49 -24.39 18.98 15.02
CA THR A 49 -24.03 20.20 15.77
C THR A 49 -24.34 21.45 14.96
N LEU A 50 -24.04 21.43 13.62
CA LEU A 50 -24.34 22.54 12.73
C LEU A 50 -25.87 22.79 12.60
N LEU A 51 -26.68 21.74 12.46
CA LEU A 51 -28.13 21.84 12.43
C LEU A 51 -28.67 22.47 13.72
N THR A 52 -28.15 22.05 14.87
CA THR A 52 -28.55 22.66 16.16
C THR A 52 -28.13 24.14 16.24
N ALA A 53 -26.96 24.51 15.75
CA ALA A 53 -26.51 25.91 15.69
C ALA A 53 -27.38 26.77 14.75
N ALA A 54 -27.90 26.17 13.68
CA ALA A 54 -28.85 26.81 12.76
C ALA A 54 -30.30 26.94 13.30
N GLY A 55 -30.55 26.54 14.55
CA GLY A 55 -31.88 26.56 15.14
C GLY A 55 -32.79 25.40 14.74
N ILE A 56 -32.27 24.42 14.02
CA ILE A 56 -32.95 23.18 13.65
C ILE A 56 -32.63 22.14 14.72
N ASN A 57 -33.62 21.38 15.18
CA ASN A 57 -33.36 20.36 16.20
C ASN A 57 -32.44 19.26 15.64
N GLY A 58 -31.12 19.39 15.86
CA GLY A 58 -30.10 18.42 15.49
C GLY A 58 -29.94 17.27 16.50
N GLY A 59 -30.70 17.26 17.57
CA GLY A 59 -30.68 16.20 18.59
C GLY A 59 -29.45 16.17 19.50
N LEU A 60 -28.50 17.10 19.35
CA LEU A 60 -27.27 17.15 20.14
C LEU A 60 -26.96 18.60 20.55
N ALA A 61 -26.65 18.82 21.83
CA ALA A 61 -26.20 20.14 22.29
C ALA A 61 -24.86 20.53 21.67
N ILE A 62 -24.70 21.78 21.27
CA ILE A 62 -23.49 22.28 20.57
C ILE A 62 -22.22 21.97 21.36
N LYS A 63 -22.21 22.24 22.69
CA LYS A 63 -21.08 21.95 23.56
C LYS A 63 -20.68 20.46 23.53
N THR A 64 -21.64 19.56 23.64
CA THR A 64 -21.45 18.12 23.62
C THR A 64 -20.95 17.69 22.27
N GLY A 65 -21.51 18.21 21.17
CA GLY A 65 -21.06 17.93 19.81
C GLY A 65 -19.59 18.31 19.58
N CYS A 66 -19.22 19.53 19.99
CA CYS A 66 -17.81 19.97 19.87
C CYS A 66 -16.83 19.10 20.68
N ILE A 67 -17.19 18.72 21.91
CA ILE A 67 -16.35 17.86 22.74
C ILE A 67 -16.18 16.48 22.09
N CYS A 68 -17.27 15.87 21.62
CA CYS A 68 -17.20 14.57 20.95
C CYS A 68 -16.36 14.61 19.67
N ILE A 69 -16.50 15.66 18.85
CA ILE A 69 -15.69 15.84 17.63
C ILE A 69 -14.19 15.89 17.99
N ILE A 70 -13.82 16.64 19.03
CA ILE A 70 -12.42 16.71 19.48
C ILE A 70 -11.91 15.34 19.92
N ILE A 71 -12.70 14.61 20.72
CA ILE A 71 -12.32 13.26 21.19
C ILE A 71 -12.11 12.32 20.00
N PHE A 72 -13.06 12.26 19.06
CA PHE A 72 -12.93 11.41 17.87
C PHE A 72 -11.77 11.84 16.96
N ALA A 73 -11.49 13.13 16.84
CA ALA A 73 -10.35 13.61 16.04
C ALA A 73 -9.02 13.20 16.64
N VAL A 74 -8.86 13.33 17.96
CA VAL A 74 -7.64 12.90 18.67
C VAL A 74 -7.48 11.38 18.56
N LEU A 75 -8.55 10.62 18.82
CA LEU A 75 -8.55 9.16 18.74
C LEU A 75 -8.18 8.69 17.33
N ARG A 76 -8.76 9.31 16.30
CA ARG A 76 -8.43 9.03 14.90
C ARG A 76 -6.93 9.23 14.61
N GLY A 77 -6.32 10.30 15.13
CA GLY A 77 -4.90 10.56 14.97
C GLY A 77 -4.04 9.42 15.50
N PHE A 78 -4.31 8.96 16.73
CA PHE A 78 -3.59 7.83 17.33
C PHE A 78 -3.83 6.51 16.58
N LEU A 79 -5.06 6.22 16.19
CA LEU A 79 -5.41 5.02 15.43
C LEU A 79 -4.72 4.98 14.07
N HIS A 80 -4.71 6.11 13.36
CA HIS A 80 -4.04 6.22 12.07
C HIS A 80 -2.52 6.10 12.19
N TYR A 81 -1.93 6.73 13.22
CA TYR A 81 -0.51 6.55 13.50
C TYR A 81 -0.16 5.08 13.76
N GLY A 82 -0.94 4.39 14.61
CA GLY A 82 -0.75 2.97 14.90
C GLY A 82 -0.91 2.08 13.66
N GLU A 83 -1.90 2.36 12.80
CA GLU A 83 -2.09 1.69 11.51
C GLU A 83 -0.85 1.84 10.63
N GLN A 84 -0.37 3.07 10.42
CA GLN A 84 0.81 3.34 9.60
C GLN A 84 2.07 2.70 10.18
N ALA A 85 2.27 2.77 11.49
CA ALA A 85 3.40 2.12 12.15
C ALA A 85 3.40 0.60 11.91
N CYS A 86 2.24 -0.06 12.00
CA CYS A 86 2.10 -1.49 11.69
C CYS A 86 2.40 -1.78 10.21
N ASN A 87 1.88 -0.98 9.28
CA ASN A 87 2.09 -1.14 7.84
C ASN A 87 3.59 -1.01 7.48
N HIS A 88 4.27 0.01 7.99
CA HIS A 88 5.71 0.17 7.78
C HIS A 88 6.53 -0.92 8.44
N TYR A 89 6.17 -1.35 9.65
CA TYR A 89 6.85 -2.49 10.29
C TYR A 89 6.75 -3.77 9.45
N ILE A 90 5.57 -4.08 8.92
CA ILE A 90 5.36 -5.22 8.02
C ILE A 90 6.24 -5.09 6.79
N ALA A 91 6.23 -3.93 6.14
CA ALA A 91 6.97 -3.64 4.93
C ALA A 91 8.48 -3.83 5.13
N PHE A 92 9.08 -3.17 6.12
CA PHE A 92 10.51 -3.30 6.40
C PHE A 92 10.94 -4.70 6.85
N LYS A 93 10.13 -5.36 7.66
CA LYS A 93 10.42 -6.73 8.09
C LYS A 93 10.38 -7.71 6.91
N LEU A 94 9.41 -7.54 6.02
CA LEU A 94 9.28 -8.36 4.83
C LEU A 94 10.43 -8.10 3.84
N LEU A 95 10.81 -6.84 3.67
CA LEU A 95 11.96 -6.42 2.88
C LEU A 95 13.24 -7.14 3.36
N ALA A 96 13.49 -7.14 4.68
CA ALA A 96 14.64 -7.83 5.26
C ALA A 96 14.59 -9.34 5.01
N ILE A 97 13.42 -10.00 5.16
CA ILE A 97 13.25 -11.43 4.91
C ILE A 97 13.50 -11.77 3.44
N ILE A 98 13.03 -10.94 2.51
CA ILE A 98 13.20 -11.18 1.07
C ILE A 98 14.66 -10.98 0.69
N ARG A 99 15.31 -9.90 1.14
CA ARG A 99 16.74 -9.64 0.90
C ARG A 99 17.60 -10.80 1.40
N ASP A 100 17.37 -11.31 2.60
CA ASP A 100 18.10 -12.46 3.15
C ASP A 100 17.92 -13.72 2.28
N LYS A 101 16.68 -14.02 1.84
CA LYS A 101 16.42 -15.16 0.95
C LYS A 101 17.12 -15.03 -0.41
N VAL A 102 17.07 -13.84 -1.00
CA VAL A 102 17.73 -13.57 -2.28
C VAL A 102 19.24 -13.71 -2.13
N PHE A 103 19.81 -13.13 -1.07
CA PHE A 103 21.25 -13.19 -0.80
C PHE A 103 21.73 -14.63 -0.58
N LYS A 104 21.00 -15.42 0.20
CA LYS A 104 21.26 -16.86 0.40
C LYS A 104 21.22 -17.64 -0.91
N SER A 105 20.28 -17.32 -1.78
CA SER A 105 20.18 -17.96 -3.11
C SER A 105 21.33 -17.57 -4.03
N LEU A 106 21.75 -16.32 -4.03
CA LEU A 106 22.89 -15.84 -4.81
C LEU A 106 24.19 -16.49 -4.34
N ARG A 107 24.45 -16.57 -3.04
CA ARG A 107 25.63 -17.26 -2.48
C ARG A 107 25.73 -18.73 -2.90
N ARG A 108 24.61 -19.42 -3.05
CA ARG A 108 24.60 -20.83 -3.52
C ARG A 108 24.90 -20.97 -5.02
N LEU A 109 24.73 -19.88 -5.80
CA LEU A 109 24.93 -19.87 -7.24
C LEU A 109 26.32 -19.37 -7.64
N THR A 110 27.08 -18.79 -6.71
CA THR A 110 28.44 -18.27 -6.93
C THR A 110 29.47 -19.42 -6.81
N PRO A 111 30.57 -19.45 -7.59
CA PRO A 111 30.89 -18.53 -8.70
C PRO A 111 30.31 -18.94 -10.07
N ALA A 112 30.12 -20.27 -10.32
CA ALA A 112 29.98 -20.85 -11.66
C ALA A 112 28.75 -20.45 -12.49
N LYS A 113 27.67 -19.96 -11.86
CA LYS A 113 26.40 -19.60 -12.55
C LYS A 113 26.13 -18.09 -12.66
N LEU A 114 26.99 -17.28 -12.08
CA LEU A 114 26.86 -15.80 -12.11
C LEU A 114 27.84 -15.15 -13.09
N GLU A 115 28.86 -15.88 -13.53
CA GLU A 115 29.73 -15.45 -14.61
C GLU A 115 28.93 -15.31 -15.90
N GLY A 116 28.97 -14.12 -16.52
CA GLY A 116 28.21 -13.79 -17.73
C GLY A 116 26.80 -13.27 -17.54
N LYS A 117 26.29 -13.12 -16.30
CA LYS A 117 25.03 -12.40 -16.06
C LYS A 117 25.29 -10.91 -15.82
N ASP A 118 24.39 -10.11 -16.37
CA ASP A 118 24.38 -8.67 -16.20
C ASP A 118 24.33 -8.31 -14.69
N LYS A 119 25.45 -7.81 -14.16
CA LYS A 119 25.60 -7.41 -12.76
C LYS A 119 24.63 -6.29 -12.38
N GLY A 120 24.37 -5.37 -13.32
CA GLY A 120 23.43 -4.28 -13.14
C GLY A 120 21.99 -4.78 -12.92
N ASN A 121 21.55 -5.77 -13.66
CA ASN A 121 20.23 -6.40 -13.50
C ASN A 121 20.09 -7.14 -12.16
N LEU A 122 21.17 -7.76 -11.65
CA LEU A 122 21.16 -8.39 -10.32
C LEU A 122 21.07 -7.36 -9.19
N ILE A 123 21.77 -6.24 -9.30
CA ILE A 123 21.72 -5.15 -8.33
C ILE A 123 20.32 -4.51 -8.34
N SER A 124 19.78 -4.19 -9.52
CA SER A 124 18.41 -3.67 -9.66
C SER A 124 17.35 -4.59 -9.04
N LEU A 125 17.51 -5.91 -9.21
CA LEU A 125 16.61 -6.89 -8.60
C LEU A 125 16.67 -6.88 -7.07
N ILE A 126 17.84 -6.67 -6.47
CA ILE A 126 18.03 -6.68 -5.01
C ILE A 126 17.60 -5.34 -4.38
N THR A 127 17.65 -4.25 -5.12
CA THR A 127 17.27 -2.91 -4.68
C THR A 127 15.83 -2.59 -5.10
N SER A 128 15.64 -2.14 -6.32
CA SER A 128 14.37 -1.59 -6.81
C SER A 128 13.22 -2.59 -6.84
N ASP A 129 13.45 -3.83 -7.27
CA ASP A 129 12.37 -4.83 -7.35
C ASP A 129 11.86 -5.24 -5.97
N ILE A 130 12.75 -5.29 -4.97
CA ILE A 130 12.36 -5.61 -3.60
C ILE A 130 11.65 -4.43 -2.92
N GLU A 131 12.06 -3.19 -3.21
CA GLU A 131 11.38 -1.97 -2.73
C GLU A 131 9.96 -1.84 -3.29
N LEU A 132 9.72 -2.23 -4.55
CA LEU A 132 8.36 -2.30 -5.10
C LEU A 132 7.44 -3.25 -4.32
N LEU A 133 7.98 -4.30 -3.73
CA LEU A 133 7.21 -5.20 -2.86
C LEU A 133 6.85 -4.53 -1.52
N GLU A 134 7.70 -3.67 -0.99
CA GLU A 134 7.39 -2.85 0.19
C GLU A 134 6.16 -1.98 -0.06
N VAL A 135 6.18 -1.20 -1.13
CA VAL A 135 5.06 -0.34 -1.55
C VAL A 135 3.78 -1.18 -1.72
N PHE A 136 3.88 -2.36 -2.34
CA PHE A 136 2.74 -3.25 -2.53
C PHE A 136 2.12 -3.70 -1.21
N TYR A 137 2.91 -4.10 -0.23
CA TYR A 137 2.38 -4.60 1.05
C TYR A 137 1.85 -3.48 1.93
N ALA A 138 2.58 -2.36 2.06
CA ALA A 138 2.18 -1.25 2.91
C ALA A 138 1.00 -0.45 2.35
N HIS A 139 0.96 -0.26 1.02
CA HIS A 139 0.03 0.67 0.39
C HIS A 139 -1.04 0.00 -0.50
N THR A 140 -1.07 -1.33 -0.57
CA THR A 140 -2.07 -2.03 -1.40
C THR A 140 -2.92 -2.99 -0.57
N ILE A 141 -2.31 -3.96 0.13
CA ILE A 141 -3.07 -5.04 0.78
C ILE A 141 -3.88 -4.51 1.96
N SER A 142 -3.22 -3.80 2.90
CA SER A 142 -3.87 -3.28 4.10
C SER A 142 -4.96 -2.26 3.76
N PRO A 143 -4.72 -1.22 2.93
CA PRO A 143 -5.76 -0.27 2.54
C PRO A 143 -6.95 -0.90 1.80
N ILE A 144 -6.74 -1.91 0.95
CA ILE A 144 -7.85 -2.61 0.29
C ILE A 144 -8.73 -3.34 1.31
N CYS A 145 -8.13 -4.04 2.28
CA CYS A 145 -8.87 -4.72 3.34
C CYS A 145 -9.66 -3.71 4.20
N ILE A 146 -9.03 -2.60 4.58
CA ILE A 146 -9.66 -1.52 5.36
C ILE A 146 -10.83 -0.91 4.57
N ALA A 147 -10.63 -0.56 3.31
CA ALA A 147 -11.66 0.01 2.46
C ALA A 147 -12.86 -0.94 2.29
N PHE A 148 -12.59 -2.23 2.05
CA PHE A 148 -13.65 -3.24 1.93
C PHE A 148 -14.47 -3.38 3.22
N LEU A 149 -13.81 -3.53 4.38
CA LEU A 149 -14.49 -3.69 5.65
C LEU A 149 -15.26 -2.43 6.06
N THR A 150 -14.66 -1.25 5.86
CA THR A 150 -15.32 0.03 6.15
C THR A 150 -16.54 0.23 5.25
N SER A 151 -16.42 -0.09 3.95
CA SER A 151 -17.56 -0.02 3.02
C SER A 151 -18.68 -0.99 3.42
N LEU A 152 -18.34 -2.20 3.85
CA LEU A 152 -19.33 -3.17 4.32
C LEU A 152 -20.10 -2.66 5.56
N VAL A 153 -19.37 -2.12 6.55
CA VAL A 153 -19.99 -1.53 7.76
C VAL A 153 -20.92 -0.37 7.36
N MET A 154 -20.48 0.49 6.44
CA MET A 154 -21.28 1.63 5.98
C MET A 154 -22.52 1.20 5.18
N LEU A 155 -22.43 0.17 4.35
CA LEU A 155 -23.61 -0.37 3.65
C LEU A 155 -24.65 -0.91 4.64
N ILE A 156 -24.21 -1.64 5.67
CA ILE A 156 -25.11 -2.13 6.72
C ILE A 156 -25.76 -0.95 7.48
N PHE A 157 -24.96 0.07 7.81
CA PHE A 157 -25.45 1.26 8.51
C PHE A 157 -26.49 2.03 7.69
N ILE A 158 -26.17 2.37 6.43
CA ILE A 158 -27.07 3.10 5.53
C ILE A 158 -28.32 2.28 5.23
N GLY A 159 -28.19 0.96 5.04
CA GLY A 159 -29.31 0.06 4.75
C GLY A 159 -30.36 0.00 5.85
N ARG A 160 -29.99 0.33 7.10
CA ARG A 160 -30.96 0.42 8.22
C ARG A 160 -31.88 1.64 8.11
N TYR A 161 -31.49 2.67 7.38
CA TYR A 161 -32.28 3.88 7.18
C TYR A 161 -33.04 3.82 5.84
N SER A 162 -32.40 3.42 4.75
CA SER A 162 -33.03 3.35 3.44
C SER A 162 -32.29 2.38 2.52
N ILE A 163 -33.05 1.44 1.96
CA ILE A 163 -32.54 0.50 0.96
C ILE A 163 -32.09 1.22 -0.32
N TRP A 164 -32.77 2.27 -0.72
CA TRP A 164 -32.41 3.03 -1.92
C TRP A 164 -31.09 3.76 -1.76
N LEU A 165 -30.84 4.38 -0.61
CA LEU A 165 -29.56 5.01 -0.31
C LEU A 165 -28.43 3.97 -0.24
N MET A 166 -28.69 2.79 0.30
CA MET A 166 -27.71 1.70 0.31
C MET A 166 -27.34 1.25 -1.12
N LEU A 167 -28.32 1.14 -2.03
CA LEU A 167 -28.05 0.77 -3.41
C LEU A 167 -27.22 1.81 -4.15
N VAL A 168 -27.50 3.10 -3.92
CA VAL A 168 -26.68 4.20 -4.47
C VAL A 168 -25.26 4.15 -3.91
N ALA A 169 -25.09 3.96 -2.61
CA ALA A 169 -23.78 3.82 -1.97
C ALA A 169 -23.02 2.59 -2.50
N LEU A 170 -23.70 1.45 -2.67
CA LEU A 170 -23.13 0.24 -3.24
C LEU A 170 -22.62 0.48 -4.67
N ALA A 171 -23.43 1.14 -5.51
CA ALA A 171 -23.02 1.48 -6.88
C ALA A 171 -21.78 2.40 -6.88
N ALA A 172 -21.73 3.40 -5.99
CA ALA A 172 -20.57 4.26 -5.82
C ALA A 172 -19.31 3.48 -5.38
N TYR A 173 -19.41 2.58 -4.38
CA TYR A 173 -18.30 1.77 -3.93
C TYR A 173 -17.79 0.79 -5.00
N ILE A 174 -18.68 0.18 -5.78
CA ILE A 174 -18.30 -0.67 -6.92
C ILE A 174 -17.58 0.17 -7.99
N THR A 175 -18.10 1.35 -8.29
CA THR A 175 -17.47 2.23 -9.29
C THR A 175 -16.07 2.63 -8.88
N VAL A 176 -15.87 3.13 -7.66
CA VAL A 176 -14.58 3.61 -7.17
C VAL A 176 -13.62 2.46 -6.86
N GLY A 177 -14.13 1.38 -6.23
CA GLY A 177 -13.28 0.27 -5.77
C GLY A 177 -12.95 -0.77 -6.84
N ILE A 178 -13.78 -0.90 -7.89
CA ILE A 178 -13.61 -1.94 -8.90
C ILE A 178 -13.48 -1.35 -10.31
N ILE A 179 -14.45 -0.54 -10.75
CA ILE A 179 -14.50 -0.08 -12.14
C ILE A 179 -13.32 0.82 -12.46
N ILE A 180 -13.07 1.86 -11.66
CA ILE A 180 -11.97 2.80 -11.88
C ILE A 180 -10.61 2.10 -11.89
N PRO A 181 -10.23 1.25 -10.92
CA PRO A 181 -8.96 0.52 -10.96
C PRO A 181 -8.81 -0.40 -12.17
N LEU A 182 -9.88 -1.11 -12.57
CA LEU A 182 -9.85 -1.98 -13.76
C LEU A 182 -9.63 -1.19 -15.04
N VAL A 183 -10.36 -0.08 -15.20
CA VAL A 183 -10.23 0.80 -16.38
C VAL A 183 -8.83 1.41 -16.42
N SER A 184 -8.35 1.97 -15.31
CA SER A 184 -7.01 2.54 -15.19
C SER A 184 -5.92 1.51 -15.49
N SER A 185 -6.05 0.28 -14.95
CA SER A 185 -5.12 -0.83 -15.23
C SER A 185 -5.08 -1.19 -16.72
N LYS A 186 -6.23 -1.17 -17.41
CA LYS A 186 -6.30 -1.47 -18.84
C LYS A 186 -5.59 -0.42 -19.68
N PHE A 187 -5.74 0.86 -19.35
CA PHE A 187 -5.05 1.97 -20.05
C PHE A 187 -3.54 1.98 -19.77
N ASN A 188 -3.12 1.62 -18.56
CA ASN A 188 -1.72 1.70 -18.14
C ASN A 188 -0.93 0.38 -18.32
N LYS A 189 -1.51 -0.62 -18.99
CA LYS A 189 -0.95 -1.99 -19.05
C LYS A 189 0.49 -2.09 -19.57
N ASN A 190 0.89 -1.23 -20.49
CA ASN A 190 2.22 -1.24 -21.09
C ASN A 190 3.19 -0.23 -20.45
N ILE A 191 2.67 0.84 -19.85
CA ILE A 191 3.49 1.95 -19.32
C ILE A 191 4.40 1.48 -18.19
N GLY A 192 3.90 0.64 -17.29
CA GLY A 192 4.68 0.13 -16.15
C GLY A 192 5.85 -0.78 -16.58
N MET A 193 5.68 -1.61 -17.61
CA MET A 193 6.76 -2.45 -18.16
C MET A 193 7.83 -1.59 -18.84
N THR A 194 7.43 -0.65 -19.68
CA THR A 194 8.35 0.28 -20.36
C THR A 194 9.12 1.16 -19.37
N TYR A 195 8.45 1.67 -18.33
CA TYR A 195 9.11 2.42 -17.25
C TYR A 195 10.18 1.58 -16.54
N ARG A 196 9.88 0.33 -16.23
CA ARG A 196 10.81 -0.58 -15.57
C ARG A 196 12.02 -0.94 -16.45
N GLU A 197 11.80 -1.21 -17.73
CA GLU A 197 12.86 -1.47 -18.68
C GLU A 197 13.78 -0.25 -18.84
N ASN A 198 13.22 0.94 -18.97
CA ASN A 198 14.00 2.18 -19.07
C ASN A 198 14.76 2.49 -17.77
N SER A 199 14.16 2.26 -16.60
CA SER A 199 14.84 2.45 -15.31
C SER A 199 15.98 1.44 -15.11
N GLY A 200 15.81 0.20 -15.56
CA GLY A 200 16.87 -0.82 -15.55
C GLY A 200 18.03 -0.46 -16.47
N ALA A 201 17.73 0.01 -17.68
CA ALA A 201 18.74 0.48 -18.64
C ALA A 201 19.51 1.70 -18.11
N LEU A 202 18.80 2.68 -17.51
CA LEU A 202 19.43 3.84 -16.90
C LEU A 202 20.36 3.44 -15.74
N SER A 203 19.91 2.53 -14.86
CA SER A 203 20.73 2.03 -13.75
C SER A 203 22.01 1.32 -14.25
N GLY A 204 21.90 0.52 -15.33
CA GLY A 204 23.04 -0.09 -15.98
C GLY A 204 24.01 0.95 -16.52
N TYR A 205 23.52 1.95 -17.23
CA TYR A 205 24.32 3.02 -17.80
C TYR A 205 25.06 3.85 -16.73
N VAL A 206 24.41 4.18 -15.63
CA VAL A 206 25.01 4.91 -14.49
C VAL A 206 26.10 4.07 -13.83
N LEU A 207 25.89 2.75 -13.69
CA LEU A 207 26.90 1.83 -13.14
C LEU A 207 28.11 1.73 -14.04
N ASP A 208 27.95 1.60 -15.35
CA ASP A 208 29.04 1.54 -16.32
C ASP A 208 29.86 2.83 -16.30
N LEU A 209 29.21 3.99 -16.29
CA LEU A 209 29.89 5.29 -16.15
C LEU A 209 30.65 5.41 -14.82
N SER A 210 30.07 4.99 -13.72
CA SER A 210 30.69 5.00 -12.39
C SER A 210 31.94 4.09 -12.35
N LEU A 211 31.86 2.90 -12.95
CA LEU A 211 32.98 1.96 -13.02
C LEU A 211 34.13 2.49 -13.88
N ILE A 212 33.84 3.17 -15.01
CA ILE A 212 34.85 3.78 -15.88
C ILE A 212 35.59 4.91 -15.13
N HIS A 213 34.89 5.75 -14.38
CA HIS A 213 35.52 6.86 -13.65
C HIS A 213 36.24 6.45 -12.36
N ILE A 214 35.83 5.35 -11.70
CA ILE A 214 36.45 4.88 -10.45
C ILE A 214 37.61 3.93 -10.72
N SER A 215 37.59 3.19 -11.84
CA SER A 215 38.58 2.17 -12.16
C SER A 215 39.75 2.66 -13.04
N GLU A 216 39.69 3.87 -13.58
CA GLU A 216 40.87 4.48 -14.21
C GLU A 216 41.81 5.01 -13.12
N PRO A 217 42.97 4.31 -12.86
CA PRO A 217 44.01 4.93 -12.05
C PRO A 217 44.46 6.19 -12.79
N THR A 218 44.42 7.34 -12.14
CA THR A 218 45.04 8.57 -12.61
C THR A 218 46.49 8.23 -12.97
N ARG A 219 46.76 8.01 -14.27
CA ARG A 219 48.14 7.98 -14.74
C ARG A 219 48.77 9.32 -14.44
N PRO A 220 49.85 9.42 -13.66
CA PRO A 220 50.56 10.66 -13.53
C PRO A 220 51.02 11.06 -14.93
N ILE A 221 50.66 12.25 -15.36
CA ILE A 221 51.15 12.89 -16.56
C ILE A 221 52.64 13.20 -16.25
N SER A 222 53.54 12.36 -16.77
CA SER A 222 54.96 12.62 -16.76
C SER A 222 55.32 13.49 -17.95
#